data_02fb56cbe18de3c4052ab0601c344988
#
_entry.id   02fb56cbe18de3c4052ab0601c344988
#
_cell.length_a   1.000
_cell.length_b   1.000
_cell.length_c   1.000
_cell.angle_alpha   90.00
_cell.angle_beta   90.00
_cell.angle_gamma   90.00
#
_symmetry.space_group_name_H-M   'P 1'
#
loop_
_entity.id
_entity.type
_entity.pdbx_description
1 polymer ?
#
loop_
_entity_poly.entity_id
_entity_poly.type
_entity_poly.pdbx_seq_one_letter_code
_entity_poly.pdbx_strand_id
1 'polypeptide(L)'
;MISKIFAILYKDFKIEINQSHLFFSVGLYVISSIYIIYISYQPTGILSLEHWVSIFWVIILFSSISAVSKSFFQESGNRNYYYYYVLSPDELIFSKLIYNFLFIVFVTFLTFIIFSFLLGNFIYSFSFFLSLLFVGALSISNCLTLISAIGHQVKNNSILISVLSFPVIIPILLLLIRLSKISSSEFSWNLIQDDFYLLILLNIILVVMTKILFSYLWRN
;
A
#
# COMPACT_ATOMS: atom_id res chain seq x y z
N MET A 1 6.86 -24.53 6.55
CA MET A 1 6.12 -23.27 6.48
C MET A 1 7.02 -22.09 6.07
N ILE A 2 7.97 -21.66 6.89
CA ILE A 2 8.82 -20.48 6.61
C ILE A 2 9.60 -20.60 5.29
N SER A 3 10.25 -21.73 5.02
CA SER A 3 11.01 -21.95 3.77
C SER A 3 10.15 -21.86 2.51
N LYS A 4 8.89 -22.29 2.56
CA LYS A 4 7.95 -22.18 1.44
C LYS A 4 7.51 -20.73 1.20
N ILE A 5 7.25 -19.97 2.28
CA ILE A 5 6.94 -18.54 2.20
C ILE A 5 8.10 -17.79 1.52
N PHE A 6 9.34 -18.02 1.93
CA PHE A 6 10.51 -17.43 1.29
C PHE A 6 10.68 -17.83 -0.17
N ALA A 7 10.39 -19.07 -0.52
CA ALA A 7 10.45 -19.53 -1.91
C ALA A 7 9.42 -18.81 -2.81
N ILE A 8 8.21 -18.58 -2.29
CA ILE A 8 7.16 -17.84 -3.01
C ILE A 8 7.57 -16.37 -3.15
N LEU A 9 8.05 -15.73 -2.08
CA LEU A 9 8.54 -14.36 -2.11
C LEU A 9 9.66 -14.19 -3.15
N TYR A 10 10.67 -15.07 -3.11
CA TYR A 10 11.77 -15.03 -4.08
C TYR A 10 11.28 -15.19 -5.52
N LYS A 11 10.33 -16.10 -5.75
CA LYS A 11 9.69 -16.29 -7.06
C LYS A 11 8.98 -15.01 -7.51
N ASP A 12 8.17 -14.37 -6.63
CA ASP A 12 7.40 -13.18 -6.98
C ASP A 12 8.33 -12.01 -7.30
N PHE A 13 9.37 -11.78 -6.49
CA PHE A 13 10.40 -10.79 -6.79
C PHE A 13 11.13 -11.07 -8.11
N LYS A 14 11.48 -12.33 -8.37
CA LYS A 14 12.19 -12.70 -9.59
C LYS A 14 11.33 -12.50 -10.84
N ILE A 15 10.04 -12.83 -10.77
CA ILE A 15 9.10 -12.58 -11.87
C ILE A 15 9.01 -11.09 -12.15
N GLU A 16 8.90 -10.29 -11.12
CA GLU A 16 8.73 -8.84 -11.25
C GLU A 16 9.99 -8.14 -11.77
N ILE A 17 11.17 -8.53 -11.31
CA ILE A 17 12.44 -8.02 -11.84
C ILE A 17 12.59 -8.39 -13.32
N ASN A 18 12.24 -9.60 -13.72
CA ASN A 18 12.31 -10.03 -15.12
C ASN A 18 11.24 -9.38 -16.01
N GLN A 19 10.07 -9.08 -15.45
CA GLN A 19 8.96 -8.42 -16.15
C GLN A 19 8.84 -6.93 -15.80
N SER A 20 9.89 -6.26 -15.46
CA SER A 20 10.07 -4.89 -14.96
C SER A 20 8.98 -3.83 -15.29
N HIS A 21 7.99 -4.18 -16.11
CA HIS A 21 6.89 -3.31 -16.53
C HIS A 21 6.06 -2.75 -15.36
N LEU A 22 5.94 -3.50 -14.25
CA LEU A 22 5.19 -3.04 -13.08
C LEU A 22 5.94 -1.92 -12.35
N PHE A 23 7.21 -2.14 -12.04
CA PHE A 23 8.04 -1.12 -11.39
C PHE A 23 8.08 0.17 -12.21
N PHE A 24 8.33 0.04 -13.52
CA PHE A 24 8.37 1.21 -14.40
C PHE A 24 7.01 1.90 -14.52
N SER A 25 5.91 1.17 -14.63
CA SER A 25 4.58 1.79 -14.75
C SER A 25 4.17 2.53 -13.49
N VAL A 26 4.43 1.96 -12.29
CA VAL A 26 4.14 2.62 -11.02
C VAL A 26 5.09 3.80 -10.79
N GLY A 27 6.37 3.63 -11.09
CA GLY A 27 7.35 4.71 -11.01
C GLY A 27 7.02 5.88 -11.93
N LEU A 28 6.67 5.62 -13.19
CA LEU A 28 6.22 6.66 -14.13
C LEU A 28 4.96 7.36 -13.65
N TYR A 29 3.98 6.62 -13.11
CA TYR A 29 2.77 7.21 -12.54
C TYR A 29 3.11 8.18 -11.40
N VAL A 30 3.95 7.75 -10.46
CA VAL A 30 4.39 8.59 -9.32
C VAL A 30 5.10 9.84 -9.82
N ILE A 31 6.11 9.69 -10.69
CA ILE A 31 6.91 10.81 -11.19
C ILE A 31 6.03 11.81 -11.98
N SER A 32 5.19 11.31 -12.90
CA SER A 32 4.33 12.16 -13.71
C SER A 32 3.28 12.90 -12.87
N SER A 33 2.67 12.22 -11.89
CA SER A 33 1.69 12.84 -11.00
C SER A 33 2.31 13.96 -10.16
N ILE A 34 3.48 13.72 -9.57
CA ILE A 34 4.18 14.73 -8.79
C ILE A 34 4.63 15.90 -9.66
N TYR A 35 5.12 15.62 -10.87
CA TYR A 35 5.57 16.66 -11.80
C TYR A 35 4.42 17.57 -12.25
N ILE A 36 3.24 17.00 -12.55
CA ILE A 36 2.05 17.78 -12.89
C ILE A 36 1.65 18.70 -11.74
N ILE A 37 1.68 18.20 -10.50
CA ILE A 37 1.37 18.98 -9.31
C ILE A 37 2.40 20.10 -9.13
N TYR A 38 3.68 19.79 -9.28
CA TYR A 38 4.76 20.77 -9.21
C TYR A 38 4.54 21.95 -10.19
N ILE A 39 4.26 21.65 -11.45
CA ILE A 39 3.98 22.70 -12.45
C ILE A 39 2.73 23.51 -12.09
N SER A 40 1.69 22.86 -11.58
CA SER A 40 0.43 23.52 -11.22
C SER A 40 0.59 24.52 -10.07
N TYR A 41 1.49 24.24 -9.13
CA TYR A 41 1.75 25.13 -7.98
C TYR A 41 2.90 26.13 -8.21
N GLN A 42 3.75 25.94 -9.21
CA GLN A 42 4.87 26.82 -9.51
C GLN A 42 4.48 28.30 -9.67
N PRO A 43 3.35 28.66 -10.33
CA PRO A 43 2.95 30.07 -10.45
C PRO A 43 2.50 30.73 -9.15
N THR A 44 1.96 29.96 -8.20
CA THR A 44 1.41 30.45 -6.92
C THR A 44 2.42 30.41 -5.78
N GLY A 45 3.50 29.65 -5.94
CA GLY A 45 4.67 29.62 -5.04
C GLY A 45 4.48 28.91 -3.70
N ILE A 46 3.27 28.58 -3.26
CA ILE A 46 3.04 28.04 -1.92
C ILE A 46 2.01 26.89 -1.97
N LEU A 47 2.51 25.68 -1.79
CA LEU A 47 1.67 24.54 -1.43
C LEU A 47 1.39 24.59 0.08
N SER A 48 0.11 24.63 0.47
CA SER A 48 -0.20 24.56 1.91
C SER A 48 0.11 23.16 2.47
N LEU A 49 0.45 23.08 3.76
CA LEU A 49 0.70 21.81 4.45
C LEU A 49 -0.43 20.80 4.23
N GLU A 50 -1.67 21.27 4.28
CA GLU A 50 -2.85 20.44 4.12
C GLU A 50 -2.94 19.78 2.74
N HIS A 51 -2.67 20.55 1.69
CA HIS A 51 -2.61 20.03 0.32
C HIS A 51 -1.42 19.10 0.14
N TRP A 52 -0.24 19.44 0.70
CA TRP A 52 0.96 18.61 0.64
C TRP A 52 0.69 17.20 1.18
N VAL A 53 0.16 17.11 2.41
CA VAL A 53 -0.13 15.82 3.06
C VAL A 53 -1.22 15.04 2.32
N SER A 54 -2.30 15.71 1.93
CA SER A 54 -3.45 15.04 1.28
C SER A 54 -3.06 14.47 -0.08
N ILE A 55 -2.37 15.25 -0.91
CA ILE A 55 -1.92 14.84 -2.23
C ILE A 55 -0.88 13.72 -2.12
N PHE A 56 0.03 13.80 -1.15
CA PHE A 56 1.03 12.76 -0.90
C PHE A 56 0.38 11.38 -0.68
N TRP A 57 -0.58 11.29 0.24
CA TRP A 57 -1.25 10.02 0.52
C TRP A 57 -2.16 9.54 -0.61
N VAL A 58 -2.76 10.46 -1.37
CA VAL A 58 -3.57 10.12 -2.54
C VAL A 58 -2.70 9.50 -3.65
N ILE A 59 -1.52 10.03 -3.93
CA ILE A 59 -0.59 9.45 -4.91
C ILE A 59 -0.17 8.03 -4.47
N ILE A 60 0.17 7.84 -3.19
CA ILE A 60 0.53 6.52 -2.64
C ILE A 60 -0.64 5.55 -2.78
N LEU A 61 -1.86 5.96 -2.48
CA LEU A 61 -3.04 5.13 -2.62
C LEU A 61 -3.21 4.60 -4.05
N PHE A 62 -3.27 5.50 -5.03
CA PHE A 62 -3.54 5.10 -6.42
C PHE A 62 -2.40 4.26 -7.01
N SER A 63 -1.15 4.58 -6.70
CA SER A 63 0.00 3.76 -7.09
C SER A 63 -0.05 2.36 -6.45
N SER A 64 -0.45 2.28 -5.18
CA SER A 64 -0.59 1.01 -4.45
C SER A 64 -1.74 0.14 -4.99
N ILE A 65 -2.90 0.73 -5.32
CA ILE A 65 -4.01 0.02 -5.95
C ILE A 65 -3.56 -0.60 -7.28
N SER A 66 -2.86 0.17 -8.12
CA SER A 66 -2.35 -0.32 -9.41
C SER A 66 -1.36 -1.46 -9.24
N ALA A 67 -0.49 -1.37 -8.24
CA ALA A 67 0.53 -2.39 -7.95
C ALA A 67 -0.09 -3.70 -7.45
N VAL A 68 -0.92 -3.63 -6.40
CA VAL A 68 -1.49 -4.82 -5.76
C VAL A 68 -2.48 -5.53 -6.67
N SER A 69 -3.30 -4.80 -7.43
CA SER A 69 -4.21 -5.40 -8.41
C SER A 69 -3.46 -6.28 -9.39
N LYS A 70 -2.34 -5.79 -9.96
CA LYS A 70 -1.54 -6.56 -10.93
C LYS A 70 -0.87 -7.78 -10.29
N SER A 71 -0.39 -7.68 -9.06
CA SER A 71 0.28 -8.78 -8.33
C SER A 71 -0.59 -10.04 -8.20
N PHE A 72 -1.90 -9.89 -8.01
CA PHE A 72 -2.84 -11.02 -7.94
C PHE A 72 -3.24 -11.53 -9.34
N PHE A 73 -3.35 -10.64 -10.33
CA PHE A 73 -3.74 -11.04 -11.70
C PHE A 73 -2.66 -11.84 -12.45
N GLN A 74 -1.40 -11.64 -12.14
CA GLN A 74 -0.30 -12.42 -12.75
C GLN A 74 -0.38 -13.92 -12.44
N GLU A 75 -1.13 -14.31 -11.43
CA GLU A 75 -1.29 -15.71 -11.00
C GLU A 75 -2.57 -16.37 -11.56
N SER A 76 -3.36 -15.65 -12.36
CA SER A 76 -4.58 -16.22 -12.98
C SER A 76 -4.26 -17.30 -14.01
N GLY A 77 -5.10 -18.34 -14.05
CA GLY A 77 -5.00 -19.45 -15.01
C GLY A 77 -4.54 -20.79 -14.40
N ASN A 78 -3.92 -21.65 -15.20
CA ASN A 78 -3.52 -23.02 -14.82
C ASN A 78 -2.54 -23.09 -13.63
N ARG A 79 -1.88 -21.98 -13.25
CA ARG A 79 -0.99 -21.91 -12.08
C ARG A 79 -1.73 -22.02 -10.76
N ASN A 80 -2.98 -21.61 -10.68
CA ASN A 80 -3.78 -21.72 -9.45
C ASN A 80 -3.93 -23.16 -9.02
N TYR A 81 -4.18 -24.09 -9.96
CA TYR A 81 -4.30 -25.52 -9.64
C TYR A 81 -3.03 -26.10 -9.02
N TYR A 82 -1.86 -25.67 -9.48
CA TYR A 82 -0.58 -26.11 -8.90
C TYR A 82 -0.43 -25.64 -7.44
N TYR A 83 -0.83 -24.41 -7.13
CA TYR A 83 -0.77 -23.88 -5.76
C TYR A 83 -1.69 -24.63 -4.81
N TYR A 84 -2.87 -25.04 -5.25
CA TYR A 84 -3.80 -25.84 -4.43
C TYR A 84 -3.20 -27.16 -3.96
N TYR A 85 -2.32 -27.78 -4.74
CA TYR A 85 -1.69 -29.06 -4.38
C TYR A 85 -0.43 -28.90 -3.54
N VAL A 86 0.31 -27.82 -3.69
CA VAL A 86 1.66 -27.66 -3.11
C VAL A 86 1.67 -26.80 -1.85
N LEU A 87 0.73 -25.85 -1.73
CA LEU A 87 0.73 -24.83 -0.69
C LEU A 87 -0.51 -24.90 0.19
N SER A 88 -0.32 -24.53 1.46
CA SER A 88 -1.45 -24.21 2.34
C SER A 88 -1.94 -22.77 2.09
N PRO A 89 -3.24 -22.47 2.33
CA PRO A 89 -3.78 -21.13 2.18
C PRO A 89 -3.01 -20.10 3.02
N ASP A 90 -2.59 -20.48 4.23
CA ASP A 90 -1.82 -19.62 5.12
C ASP A 90 -0.44 -19.27 4.52
N GLU A 91 0.25 -20.23 3.90
CA GLU A 91 1.57 -19.98 3.27
C GLU A 91 1.46 -19.00 2.12
N LEU A 92 0.41 -19.10 1.31
CA LEU A 92 0.20 -18.23 0.18
C LEU A 92 -0.20 -16.81 0.62
N ILE A 93 -1.17 -16.67 1.52
CA ILE A 93 -1.64 -15.34 1.91
C ILE A 93 -0.57 -14.56 2.70
N PHE A 94 0.21 -15.21 3.59
CA PHE A 94 1.29 -14.55 4.29
C PHE A 94 2.42 -14.11 3.33
N SER A 95 2.74 -14.91 2.31
CA SER A 95 3.70 -14.49 1.30
C SER A 95 3.23 -13.25 0.54
N LYS A 96 1.94 -13.18 0.18
CA LYS A 96 1.37 -12.02 -0.51
C LYS A 96 1.31 -10.77 0.38
N LEU A 97 0.96 -10.91 1.67
CA LEU A 97 1.00 -9.81 2.62
C LEU A 97 2.40 -9.20 2.72
N ILE A 98 3.43 -10.04 2.87
CA ILE A 98 4.82 -9.57 2.99
C ILE A 98 5.28 -8.94 1.67
N TYR A 99 4.99 -9.59 0.52
CA TYR A 99 5.37 -9.09 -0.79
C TYR A 99 4.76 -7.71 -1.07
N ASN A 100 3.44 -7.58 -0.92
CA ASN A 100 2.74 -6.31 -1.14
C ASN A 100 3.20 -5.22 -0.18
N PHE A 101 3.46 -5.56 1.09
CA PHE A 101 4.02 -4.62 2.06
C PHE A 101 5.37 -4.07 1.60
N LEU A 102 6.32 -4.95 1.23
CA LEU A 102 7.65 -4.52 0.77
C LEU A 102 7.56 -3.64 -0.48
N PHE A 103 6.68 -4.01 -1.41
CA PHE A 103 6.47 -3.22 -2.62
C PHE A 103 5.88 -1.83 -2.31
N ILE A 104 4.87 -1.76 -1.45
CA ILE A 104 4.24 -0.48 -1.07
C ILE A 104 5.19 0.37 -0.25
N VAL A 105 6.01 -0.20 0.63
CA VAL A 105 7.09 0.52 1.32
C VAL A 105 8.02 1.17 0.31
N PHE A 106 8.47 0.41 -0.70
CA PHE A 106 9.32 0.95 -1.76
C PHE A 106 8.65 2.13 -2.49
N VAL A 107 7.39 1.98 -2.90
CA VAL A 107 6.63 3.05 -3.56
C VAL A 107 6.46 4.27 -2.66
N THR A 108 6.17 4.06 -1.38
CA THR A 108 5.99 5.15 -0.40
C THR A 108 7.28 5.95 -0.22
N PHE A 109 8.42 5.27 -0.08
CA PHE A 109 9.71 5.94 0.02
C PHE A 109 10.11 6.66 -1.27
N LEU A 110 9.89 6.03 -2.42
CA LEU A 110 10.11 6.66 -3.72
C LEU A 110 9.30 7.95 -3.86
N THR A 111 8.00 7.86 -3.55
CA THR A 111 7.09 9.01 -3.56
C THR A 111 7.58 10.10 -2.62
N PHE A 112 7.97 9.74 -1.39
CA PHE A 112 8.45 10.69 -0.40
C PHE A 112 9.71 11.44 -0.85
N ILE A 113 10.69 10.73 -1.41
CA ILE A 113 11.94 11.34 -1.89
C ILE A 113 11.64 12.35 -3.02
N ILE A 114 10.88 11.94 -4.04
CA ILE A 114 10.58 12.79 -5.19
C ILE A 114 9.70 13.97 -4.78
N PHE A 115 8.69 13.72 -3.93
CA PHE A 115 7.76 14.73 -3.44
C PHE A 115 8.47 15.81 -2.62
N SER A 116 9.33 15.37 -1.71
CA SER A 116 10.14 16.25 -0.86
C SER A 116 11.15 17.08 -1.66
N PHE A 117 11.72 16.49 -2.72
CA PHE A 117 12.68 17.17 -3.60
C PHE A 117 12.03 18.26 -4.46
N LEU A 118 10.86 18.00 -5.03
CA LEU A 118 10.19 18.92 -5.96
C LEU A 118 9.30 19.97 -5.24
N LEU A 119 8.58 19.57 -4.21
CA LEU A 119 7.57 20.40 -3.53
C LEU A 119 8.03 20.92 -2.16
N GLY A 120 9.27 20.61 -1.78
CA GLY A 120 9.80 20.98 -0.47
C GLY A 120 9.34 20.04 0.66
N ASN A 121 9.90 20.24 1.84
CA ASN A 121 9.64 19.40 3.00
C ASN A 121 9.04 20.24 4.12
N PHE A 122 7.82 19.90 4.55
CA PHE A 122 7.09 20.55 5.64
C PHE A 122 7.18 19.80 6.98
N ILE A 123 7.98 18.71 7.03
CA ILE A 123 7.99 17.81 8.18
C ILE A 123 8.90 18.39 9.27
N TYR A 124 8.33 18.62 10.44
CA TYR A 124 9.08 19.05 11.62
C TYR A 124 9.73 17.85 12.35
N SER A 125 8.94 16.80 12.63
CA SER A 125 9.40 15.59 13.31
C SER A 125 9.68 14.45 12.33
N PHE A 126 10.89 14.43 11.76
CA PHE A 126 11.27 13.45 10.72
C PHE A 126 11.18 12.00 11.19
N SER A 127 11.63 11.69 12.41
CA SER A 127 11.61 10.33 12.95
C SER A 127 10.19 9.77 13.09
N PHE A 128 9.25 10.60 13.56
CA PHE A 128 7.86 10.18 13.67
C PHE A 128 7.22 10.00 12.29
N PHE A 129 7.46 10.93 11.37
CA PHE A 129 6.94 10.81 10.02
C PHE A 129 7.45 9.57 9.30
N LEU A 130 8.72 9.21 9.50
CA LEU A 130 9.30 8.00 8.95
C LEU A 130 8.60 6.74 9.50
N SER A 131 8.32 6.68 10.80
CA SER A 131 7.52 5.59 11.38
C SER A 131 6.10 5.54 10.80
N LEU A 132 5.50 6.72 10.55
CA LEU A 132 4.18 6.84 9.94
C LEU A 132 4.17 6.34 8.49
N LEU A 133 5.23 6.57 7.72
CA LEU A 133 5.38 6.01 6.37
C LEU A 133 5.35 4.48 6.39
N PHE A 134 6.07 3.85 7.32
CA PHE A 134 6.06 2.39 7.47
C PHE A 134 4.69 1.85 7.89
N VAL A 135 4.08 2.43 8.92
CA VAL A 135 2.76 1.99 9.41
C VAL A 135 1.68 2.27 8.37
N GLY A 136 1.78 3.39 7.65
CA GLY A 136 0.88 3.73 6.55
C GLY A 136 0.98 2.76 5.37
N ALA A 137 2.21 2.44 4.95
CA ALA A 137 2.44 1.43 3.93
C ALA A 137 1.89 0.05 4.35
N LEU A 138 2.06 -0.33 5.62
CA LEU A 138 1.49 -1.56 6.17
C LEU A 138 -0.04 -1.54 6.13
N SER A 139 -0.67 -0.44 6.52
CA SER A 139 -2.13 -0.29 6.54
C SER A 139 -2.73 -0.40 5.13
N ILE A 140 -2.16 0.32 4.18
CA ILE A 140 -2.59 0.30 2.78
C ILE A 140 -2.37 -1.10 2.18
N SER A 141 -1.22 -1.73 2.46
CA SER A 141 -0.90 -3.08 2.00
C SER A 141 -1.90 -4.11 2.51
N ASN A 142 -2.17 -4.13 3.83
CA ASN A 142 -3.09 -5.09 4.43
C ASN A 142 -4.50 -4.93 3.88
N CYS A 143 -4.97 -3.69 3.74
CA CYS A 143 -6.28 -3.39 3.18
C CYS A 143 -6.39 -3.87 1.72
N LEU A 144 -5.44 -3.50 0.88
CA LEU A 144 -5.45 -3.88 -0.54
C LEU A 144 -5.28 -5.39 -0.74
N THR A 145 -4.46 -6.05 0.09
CA THR A 145 -4.29 -7.50 0.02
C THR A 145 -5.57 -8.23 0.40
N LEU A 146 -6.29 -7.77 1.44
CA LEU A 146 -7.60 -8.30 1.82
C LEU A 146 -8.59 -8.22 0.65
N ILE A 147 -8.71 -7.05 0.05
CA ILE A 147 -9.67 -6.79 -1.02
C ILE A 147 -9.28 -7.55 -2.30
N SER A 148 -8.00 -7.63 -2.61
CA SER A 148 -7.51 -8.39 -3.76
C SER A 148 -7.73 -9.89 -3.59
N ALA A 149 -7.61 -10.41 -2.36
CA ALA A 149 -7.93 -11.80 -2.05
C ALA A 149 -9.41 -12.12 -2.29
N ILE A 150 -10.31 -11.20 -1.94
CA ILE A 150 -11.76 -11.32 -2.24
C ILE A 150 -12.02 -11.17 -3.75
N GLY A 151 -11.43 -10.15 -4.36
CA GLY A 151 -11.64 -9.82 -5.78
C GLY A 151 -11.13 -10.90 -6.75
N HIS A 152 -10.11 -11.66 -6.36
CA HIS A 152 -9.58 -12.76 -7.16
C HIS A 152 -10.61 -13.89 -7.37
N GLN A 153 -11.51 -14.11 -6.41
CA GLN A 153 -12.58 -15.12 -6.51
C GLN A 153 -13.70 -14.71 -7.48
N VAL A 154 -13.89 -13.42 -7.71
CA VAL A 154 -14.95 -12.90 -8.58
C VAL A 154 -14.42 -12.65 -9.99
N LYS A 155 -14.17 -13.75 -10.75
CA LYS A 155 -13.80 -13.74 -12.18
C LYS A 155 -12.87 -12.61 -12.62
N ASN A 156 -11.71 -12.47 -11.97
CA ASN A 156 -10.61 -11.59 -12.40
C ASN A 156 -11.01 -10.13 -12.71
N ASN A 157 -11.85 -9.52 -11.92
CA ASN A 157 -12.30 -8.17 -12.20
C ASN A 157 -11.47 -7.14 -11.40
N SER A 158 -10.40 -6.58 -12.03
CA SER A 158 -9.55 -5.53 -11.43
C SER A 158 -10.35 -4.26 -11.02
N ILE A 159 -11.44 -4.01 -11.70
CA ILE A 159 -12.36 -2.90 -11.41
C ILE A 159 -13.01 -3.10 -10.04
N LEU A 160 -13.41 -4.34 -9.72
CA LEU A 160 -13.98 -4.68 -8.41
C LEU A 160 -13.02 -4.39 -7.26
N ILE A 161 -11.73 -4.69 -7.42
CA ILE A 161 -10.71 -4.41 -6.40
C ILE A 161 -10.65 -2.91 -6.14
N SER A 162 -10.60 -2.10 -7.19
CA SER A 162 -10.55 -0.65 -7.05
C SER A 162 -11.80 -0.11 -6.36
N VAL A 163 -12.99 -0.53 -6.75
CA VAL A 163 -14.26 -0.04 -6.18
C VAL A 163 -14.42 -0.46 -4.72
N LEU A 164 -14.12 -1.72 -4.37
CA LEU A 164 -14.25 -2.22 -3.01
C LEU A 164 -13.19 -1.66 -2.06
N SER A 165 -12.03 -1.24 -2.59
CA SER A 165 -10.96 -0.69 -1.74
C SER A 165 -11.30 0.68 -1.16
N PHE A 166 -12.05 1.54 -1.88
CA PHE A 166 -12.33 2.89 -1.44
C PHE A 166 -13.01 2.98 -0.06
N PRO A 167 -14.13 2.27 0.22
CA PRO A 167 -14.80 2.38 1.51
C PRO A 167 -13.93 1.95 2.70
N VAL A 168 -13.06 0.97 2.50
CA VAL A 168 -12.20 0.42 3.56
C VAL A 168 -10.94 1.28 3.77
N ILE A 169 -10.42 1.88 2.71
CA ILE A 169 -9.20 2.71 2.77
C ILE A 169 -9.49 4.12 3.29
N ILE A 170 -10.68 4.69 3.07
CA ILE A 170 -11.00 6.06 3.50
C ILE A 170 -10.70 6.31 4.98
N PRO A 171 -11.16 5.50 5.95
CA PRO A 171 -10.83 5.74 7.36
C PRO A 171 -9.33 5.66 7.65
N ILE A 172 -8.60 4.77 6.96
CA ILE A 172 -7.14 4.67 7.10
C ILE A 172 -6.47 5.94 6.59
N LEU A 173 -6.89 6.44 5.42
CA LEU A 173 -6.34 7.68 4.85
C LEU A 173 -6.61 8.89 5.74
N LEU A 174 -7.80 9.00 6.31
CA LEU A 174 -8.13 10.10 7.22
C LEU A 174 -7.21 10.12 8.44
N LEU A 175 -6.92 8.96 9.04
CA LEU A 175 -5.98 8.83 10.14
C LEU A 175 -4.55 9.19 9.70
N LEU A 176 -4.09 8.69 8.55
CA LEU A 176 -2.75 8.97 8.03
C LEU A 176 -2.57 10.47 7.73
N ILE A 177 -3.55 11.12 7.12
CA ILE A 177 -3.54 12.56 6.85
C ILE A 177 -3.50 13.35 8.16
N ARG A 178 -4.34 12.99 9.14
CA ARG A 178 -4.37 13.66 10.44
C ARG A 178 -3.05 13.53 11.19
N LEU A 179 -2.51 12.33 11.31
CA LEU A 179 -1.22 12.07 11.95
C LEU A 179 -0.07 12.79 11.24
N SER A 180 -0.09 12.83 9.90
CA SER A 180 0.93 13.55 9.12
C SER A 180 0.88 15.05 9.34
N LYS A 181 -0.30 15.67 9.46
CA LYS A 181 -0.46 17.11 9.79
C LYS A 181 0.14 17.43 11.15
N ILE A 182 -0.14 16.59 12.16
CA ILE A 182 0.40 16.78 13.51
C ILE A 182 1.94 16.60 13.54
N SER A 183 2.49 15.69 12.71
CA SER A 183 3.94 15.51 12.61
C SER A 183 4.67 16.72 12.03
N SER A 184 3.94 17.56 11.29
CA SER A 184 4.46 18.77 10.64
C SER A 184 4.26 20.05 11.46
N SER A 185 3.49 19.97 12.56
CA SER A 185 3.34 21.00 13.58
C SER A 185 4.17 20.67 14.82
N GLU A 186 3.95 21.35 15.92
CA GLU A 186 4.59 21.02 17.20
C GLU A 186 4.22 19.61 17.65
N PHE A 187 5.23 18.73 17.68
CA PHE A 187 5.06 17.32 18.04
C PHE A 187 4.67 17.19 19.52
N SER A 188 3.45 16.73 19.78
CA SER A 188 3.00 16.34 21.11
C SER A 188 2.43 14.92 21.08
N TRP A 189 3.09 14.01 21.80
CA TRP A 189 2.67 12.59 21.84
C TRP A 189 1.23 12.42 22.32
N ASN A 190 0.79 13.24 23.27
CA ASN A 190 -0.57 13.18 23.81
C ASN A 190 -1.69 13.41 22.80
N LEU A 191 -1.40 14.13 21.70
CA LEU A 191 -2.37 14.38 20.62
C LEU A 191 -2.38 13.28 19.56
N ILE A 192 -1.33 12.47 19.51
CA ILE A 192 -1.08 11.51 18.44
C ILE A 192 -1.43 10.09 18.86
N GLN A 193 -1.26 9.77 20.15
CA GLN A 193 -1.27 8.39 20.65
C GLN A 193 -2.57 7.65 20.34
N ASP A 194 -3.73 8.28 20.49
CA ASP A 194 -5.02 7.63 20.29
C ASP A 194 -5.23 7.25 18.81
N ASP A 195 -4.96 8.19 17.89
CA ASP A 195 -5.06 7.95 16.46
C ASP A 195 -4.03 6.91 15.97
N PHE A 196 -2.83 6.93 16.55
CA PHE A 196 -1.78 5.97 16.23
C PHE A 196 -2.11 4.55 16.71
N TYR A 197 -2.62 4.40 17.94
CA TYR A 197 -3.10 3.13 18.45
C TYR A 197 -4.30 2.60 17.65
N LEU A 198 -5.21 3.48 17.26
CA LEU A 198 -6.35 3.11 16.41
C LEU A 198 -5.87 2.60 15.03
N LEU A 199 -4.86 3.23 14.45
CA LEU A 199 -4.26 2.77 13.20
C LEU A 199 -3.61 1.38 13.34
N ILE A 200 -2.90 1.12 14.45
CA ILE A 200 -2.33 -0.20 14.74
C ILE A 200 -3.44 -1.25 14.94
N LEU A 201 -4.49 -0.91 15.68
CA LEU A 201 -5.62 -1.80 15.90
C LEU A 201 -6.30 -2.18 14.58
N LEU A 202 -6.53 -1.22 13.69
CA LEU A 202 -7.06 -1.47 12.35
C LEU A 202 -6.17 -2.42 11.55
N ASN A 203 -4.85 -2.27 11.64
CA ASN A 203 -3.91 -3.19 10.99
C ASN A 203 -4.06 -4.63 11.48
N ILE A 204 -4.16 -4.82 12.79
CA ILE A 204 -4.35 -6.15 13.38
C ILE A 204 -5.65 -6.77 12.89
N ILE A 205 -6.75 -6.01 12.90
CA ILE A 205 -8.05 -6.46 12.41
C ILE A 205 -7.95 -6.87 10.94
N LEU A 206 -7.33 -6.05 10.08
CA LEU A 206 -7.17 -6.35 8.65
C LEU A 206 -6.38 -7.63 8.40
N VAL A 207 -5.28 -7.86 9.11
CA VAL A 207 -4.48 -9.10 8.98
C VAL A 207 -5.29 -10.32 9.41
N VAL A 208 -5.99 -10.25 10.54
CA VAL A 208 -6.83 -11.34 11.03
C VAL A 208 -7.96 -11.64 10.05
N MET A 209 -8.65 -10.61 9.58
CA MET A 209 -9.72 -10.75 8.57
C MET A 209 -9.19 -11.35 7.26
N THR A 210 -8.03 -10.91 6.79
CA THR A 210 -7.40 -11.45 5.58
C THR A 210 -7.13 -12.95 5.73
N LYS A 211 -6.59 -13.38 6.87
CA LYS A 211 -6.32 -14.80 7.14
C LYS A 211 -7.61 -15.63 7.17
N ILE A 212 -8.63 -15.18 7.90
CA ILE A 212 -9.90 -15.91 8.05
C ILE A 212 -10.62 -16.02 6.72
N LEU A 213 -10.79 -14.89 6.02
CA LEU A 213 -11.50 -14.85 4.75
C LEU A 213 -10.78 -15.65 3.67
N PHE A 214 -9.46 -15.53 3.56
CA PHE A 214 -8.71 -16.27 2.55
C PHE A 214 -8.77 -17.78 2.78
N SER A 215 -8.67 -18.24 4.03
CA SER A 215 -8.80 -19.67 4.38
C SER A 215 -10.19 -20.22 4.04
N TYR A 216 -11.24 -19.41 4.18
CA TYR A 216 -12.60 -19.79 3.78
C TYR A 216 -12.77 -19.84 2.25
N LEU A 217 -12.28 -18.81 1.56
CA LEU A 217 -12.36 -18.72 0.10
C LEU A 217 -11.53 -19.78 -0.62
N TRP A 218 -10.46 -20.28 0.01
CA TRP A 218 -9.61 -21.33 -0.53
C TRP A 218 -10.30 -22.70 -0.60
N ARG A 219 -11.32 -22.92 0.21
CA ARG A 219 -12.04 -24.21 0.32
C ARG A 219 -13.25 -24.32 -0.62
N ASN A 220 -13.71 -23.19 -1.15
CA ASN A 220 -14.83 -23.11 -2.09
C ASN A 220 -14.34 -22.83 -3.52
#